data_a70e30bcd034cca6d41c94cbc18f65be
#
_entry.id   a70e30bcd034cca6d41c94cbc18f65be
#
_cell.length_a   1.000
_cell.length_b   1.000
_cell.length_c   1.000
_cell.angle_alpha   90.00
_cell.angle_beta   90.00
_cell.angle_gamma   90.00
#
_symmetry.space_group_name_H-M   'P 1'
#
loop_
_entity.id
_entity.type
_entity.pdbx_description
1 polymer ?
#
loop_
_entity_poly.entity_id
_entity_poly.type
_entity_poly.pdbx_seq_one_letter_code
_entity_poly.pdbx_strand_id
1 'polypeptide(L)'
;VATGSNSIFNYLKYDNSLNSENIKDCHLILSLSQTGFSLLVSDHEKRKILLLALKAPLEATEKSWSLGEIEELIKSLPFQIDHCQSTEVLVNFNKFSLVPEHLYSKGSGKSILAYTCRLAKGDHIYTDHWPNSEAMLVYALPLNVMEWCKKSFSTVSFRHQATAVEYLYQLYPKDKTFALLFVENTSADLYLTRNGKVFWYNKFNYQTEEDLLYYVLYTLEQNRFLATELEIKVAGQVLKGEKLYKLLGRYIGSVKELPIPLGFELSSQICPQEMKNQINLIGAL
;
A
#
# COMPACT_ATOMS: atom_id res chain seq x y z
N VAL A 1 22.74 18.32 17.88
CA VAL A 1 22.60 17.28 18.91
C VAL A 1 21.20 17.43 19.47
N ALA A 2 20.24 16.74 18.91
CA ALA A 2 18.87 16.64 19.47
C ALA A 2 18.81 15.36 20.30
N THR A 3 18.81 15.56 21.59
CA THR A 3 18.64 14.54 22.62
C THR A 3 17.18 14.02 22.62
N GLY A 4 17.02 12.72 22.49
CA GLY A 4 16.02 11.88 23.14
C GLY A 4 14.60 12.45 23.35
N SER A 5 13.84 12.64 22.29
CA SER A 5 12.38 12.49 22.38
C SER A 5 12.06 11.05 21.94
N ASN A 6 11.29 10.31 22.73
CA ASN A 6 10.67 9.06 22.29
C ASN A 6 9.90 9.37 21.02
N SER A 7 10.50 9.06 19.88
CA SER A 7 9.85 9.28 18.58
C SER A 7 8.68 8.30 18.52
N ILE A 8 7.47 8.86 18.52
CA ILE A 8 6.23 8.10 18.43
C ILE A 8 6.17 7.36 17.08
N PHE A 9 6.83 7.90 16.05
CA PHE A 9 7.01 7.25 14.73
C PHE A 9 8.30 6.43 14.70
N ASN A 10 8.30 5.30 14.00
CA ASN A 10 9.51 4.56 13.65
C ASN A 10 10.38 5.38 12.68
N TYR A 11 9.73 6.14 11.79
CA TYR A 11 10.35 7.06 10.86
C TYR A 11 9.47 8.29 10.71
N LEU A 12 10.05 9.48 10.80
CA LEU A 12 9.39 10.75 10.50
C LEU A 12 10.43 11.69 9.88
N LYS A 13 10.20 12.08 8.65
CA LYS A 13 10.96 13.09 7.92
C LYS A 13 10.05 13.97 7.10
N TYR A 14 10.35 15.26 7.09
CA TYR A 14 9.61 16.23 6.30
C TYR A 14 10.53 17.34 5.77
N ASP A 15 10.10 17.95 4.69
CA ASP A 15 10.79 19.08 4.05
C ASP A 15 10.76 20.31 4.97
N ASN A 16 11.87 21.02 5.07
CA ASN A 16 11.99 22.21 5.92
C ASN A 16 11.06 23.36 5.47
N SER A 17 10.60 23.34 4.22
CA SER A 17 9.67 24.33 3.70
C SER A 17 8.21 24.08 4.10
N LEU A 18 7.89 22.86 4.61
CA LEU A 18 6.53 22.51 5.01
C LEU A 18 6.15 23.23 6.30
N ASN A 19 5.04 23.95 6.28
CA ASN A 19 4.54 24.73 7.39
C ASN A 19 2.99 24.78 7.40
N SER A 20 2.39 25.44 8.39
CA SER A 20 0.94 25.52 8.56
C SER A 20 0.20 26.36 7.48
N GLU A 21 0.92 27.12 6.68
CA GLU A 21 0.32 27.90 5.59
C GLU A 21 0.22 27.06 4.31
N ASN A 22 1.34 26.45 3.88
CA ASN A 22 1.40 25.72 2.61
C ASN A 22 0.87 24.28 2.68
N ILE A 23 0.67 23.73 3.88
CA ILE A 23 0.06 22.39 4.02
C ILE A 23 -1.37 22.33 3.47
N LYS A 24 -2.06 23.47 3.40
CA LYS A 24 -3.41 23.58 2.87
C LYS A 24 -3.51 23.31 1.37
N ASP A 25 -2.38 23.47 0.66
CA ASP A 25 -2.28 23.21 -0.78
C ASP A 25 -1.74 21.79 -1.07
N CYS A 26 -1.49 21.01 -0.01
CA CYS A 26 -0.94 19.67 -0.10
C CYS A 26 -2.04 18.60 -0.09
N HIS A 27 -1.67 17.42 -0.59
CA HIS A 27 -2.46 16.20 -0.49
C HIS A 27 -1.87 15.28 0.58
N LEU A 28 -2.74 14.73 1.42
CA LEU A 28 -2.40 13.73 2.42
C LEU A 28 -2.80 12.34 1.93
N ILE A 29 -1.88 11.39 2.01
CA ILE A 29 -2.16 9.98 1.88
C ILE A 29 -1.94 9.32 3.23
N LEU A 30 -2.98 8.66 3.75
CA LEU A 30 -2.96 7.86 4.97
C LEU A 30 -3.15 6.41 4.59
N SER A 31 -2.13 5.58 4.72
CA SER A 31 -2.26 4.13 4.56
C SER A 31 -2.50 3.46 5.90
N LEU A 32 -3.55 2.64 5.96
CA LEU A 32 -3.95 1.88 7.15
C LEU A 32 -3.89 0.39 6.85
N SER A 33 -3.04 -0.35 7.55
CA SER A 33 -2.96 -1.81 7.49
C SER A 33 -3.35 -2.44 8.82
N GLN A 34 -3.37 -3.75 8.91
CA GLN A 34 -3.63 -4.45 10.19
C GLN A 34 -2.52 -4.23 11.22
N THR A 35 -1.29 -4.00 10.77
CA THR A 35 -0.10 -3.98 11.60
C THR A 35 0.53 -2.59 11.75
N GLY A 36 0.04 -1.57 11.05
CA GLY A 36 0.62 -0.25 11.13
C GLY A 36 -0.08 0.77 10.23
N PHE A 37 0.49 1.97 10.19
CA PHE A 37 0.05 3.01 9.28
C PHE A 37 1.22 3.84 8.76
N SER A 38 1.01 4.49 7.65
CA SER A 38 1.96 5.44 7.07
C SER A 38 1.27 6.68 6.57
N LEU A 39 1.99 7.80 6.61
CA LEU A 39 1.53 9.11 6.16
C LEU A 39 2.50 9.61 5.10
N LEU A 40 1.94 10.14 4.02
CA LEU A 40 2.68 10.86 3.00
C LEU A 40 1.97 12.19 2.73
N VAL A 41 2.72 13.28 2.70
CA VAL A 41 2.21 14.59 2.26
C VAL A 41 2.96 14.98 0.99
N SER A 42 2.24 15.39 -0.03
CA SER A 42 2.78 15.83 -1.31
C SER A 42 2.24 17.17 -1.76
N ASP A 43 3.11 17.95 -2.42
CA ASP A 43 2.71 19.06 -3.26
C ASP A 43 2.34 18.47 -4.64
N HIS A 44 1.04 18.50 -4.97
CA HIS A 44 0.54 17.86 -6.19
C HIS A 44 1.02 18.58 -7.46
N GLU A 45 1.08 19.90 -7.44
CA GLU A 45 1.50 20.70 -8.59
C GLU A 45 2.97 20.43 -8.95
N LYS A 46 3.82 20.32 -7.92
CA LYS A 46 5.25 20.08 -8.09
C LYS A 46 5.61 18.58 -8.16
N ARG A 47 4.67 17.69 -7.94
CA ARG A 47 4.92 16.25 -7.78
C ARG A 47 6.05 15.96 -6.79
N LYS A 48 6.11 16.77 -5.72
CA LYS A 48 7.13 16.67 -4.69
C LYS A 48 6.57 16.04 -3.42
N ILE A 49 7.24 15.01 -2.93
CA ILE A 49 6.93 14.37 -1.66
C ILE A 49 7.61 15.15 -0.54
N LEU A 50 6.81 15.74 0.34
CA LEU A 50 7.24 16.67 1.37
C LEU A 50 7.33 16.03 2.75
N LEU A 51 6.52 15.00 3.05
CA LEU A 51 6.56 14.28 4.33
C LEU A 51 6.39 12.80 4.09
N LEU A 52 7.15 12.01 4.84
CA LEU A 52 6.94 10.58 5.02
C LEU A 52 7.05 10.25 6.51
N ALA A 53 6.01 9.62 7.05
CA ALA A 53 5.98 9.12 8.42
C ALA A 53 5.46 7.69 8.46
N LEU A 54 6.10 6.85 9.26
CA LEU A 54 5.80 5.42 9.37
C LEU A 54 5.64 5.05 10.83
N LYS A 55 4.61 4.26 11.11
CA LYS A 55 4.42 3.54 12.37
C LYS A 55 4.07 2.10 12.06
N ALA A 56 4.98 1.21 12.36
CA ALA A 56 4.78 -0.23 12.28
C ALA A 56 5.16 -0.85 13.63
N PRO A 57 4.62 -2.01 14.02
CA PRO A 57 5.06 -2.70 15.20
C PRO A 57 6.55 -3.07 15.07
N LEU A 58 7.27 -3.00 16.17
CA LEU A 58 8.68 -3.42 16.22
C LEU A 58 8.82 -4.93 16.14
N GLU A 59 7.79 -5.67 16.59
CA GLU A 59 7.72 -7.12 16.55
C GLU A 59 6.36 -7.59 16.00
N ALA A 60 6.36 -8.75 15.34
CA ALA A 60 5.15 -9.34 14.75
C ALA A 60 4.07 -9.72 15.79
N THR A 61 4.44 -9.76 17.07
CA THR A 61 3.57 -10.08 18.20
C THR A 61 2.89 -8.87 18.84
N GLU A 62 3.27 -7.64 18.43
CA GLU A 62 2.65 -6.43 18.96
C GLU A 62 1.20 -6.30 18.49
N LYS A 63 0.35 -5.83 19.42
CA LYS A 63 -1.08 -5.60 19.15
C LYS A 63 -1.27 -4.62 17.99
N SER A 64 -2.32 -4.86 17.21
CA SER A 64 -2.80 -3.88 16.25
C SER A 64 -3.02 -2.52 16.93
N TRP A 65 -2.62 -1.45 16.26
CA TRP A 65 -2.82 -0.06 16.67
C TRP A 65 -4.31 0.26 16.90
N SER A 66 -4.59 1.25 17.72
CA SER A 66 -5.93 1.82 17.90
C SER A 66 -6.07 3.14 17.14
N LEU A 67 -7.30 3.51 16.80
CA LEU A 67 -7.58 4.81 16.17
C LEU A 67 -7.13 5.99 17.05
N GLY A 68 -7.22 5.84 18.39
CA GLY A 68 -6.72 6.82 19.34
C GLY A 68 -5.22 7.04 19.24
N GLU A 69 -4.44 5.97 19.07
CA GLU A 69 -2.98 6.07 18.88
C GLU A 69 -2.64 6.81 17.58
N ILE A 70 -3.36 6.57 16.49
CA ILE A 70 -3.16 7.34 15.26
C ILE A 70 -3.47 8.82 15.48
N GLU A 71 -4.57 9.11 16.17
CA GLU A 71 -4.98 10.50 16.45
C GLU A 71 -3.93 11.24 17.30
N GLU A 72 -3.40 10.60 18.33
CA GLU A 72 -2.32 11.16 19.16
C GLU A 72 -1.06 11.40 18.33
N LEU A 73 -0.71 10.46 17.46
CA LEU A 73 0.44 10.57 16.58
C LEU A 73 0.29 11.71 15.58
N ILE A 74 -0.89 11.86 14.96
CA ILE A 74 -1.19 12.98 14.06
C ILE A 74 -1.08 14.31 14.79
N LYS A 75 -1.61 14.41 16.00
CA LYS A 75 -1.52 15.63 16.84
C LYS A 75 -0.09 15.95 17.27
N SER A 76 0.81 14.99 17.31
CA SER A 76 2.22 15.19 17.63
C SER A 76 3.05 15.81 16.51
N LEU A 77 2.52 15.89 15.28
CA LEU A 77 3.18 16.53 14.16
C LEU A 77 3.24 18.07 14.36
N PRO A 78 4.29 18.72 13.88
CA PRO A 78 4.47 20.16 14.08
C PRO A 78 3.51 21.04 13.23
N PHE A 79 2.65 20.44 12.43
CA PHE A 79 1.64 21.10 11.59
C PHE A 79 0.37 20.26 11.53
N GLN A 80 -0.74 20.91 11.19
CA GLN A 80 -2.07 20.31 11.18
C GLN A 80 -2.33 19.65 9.81
N ILE A 81 -2.04 18.36 9.68
CA ILE A 81 -2.21 17.61 8.43
C ILE A 81 -3.69 17.39 8.04
N ASP A 82 -4.62 17.56 8.97
CA ASP A 82 -6.06 17.58 8.75
C ASP A 82 -6.53 18.79 7.92
N HIS A 83 -5.68 19.80 7.78
CA HIS A 83 -5.90 20.96 6.92
C HIS A 83 -5.44 20.76 5.48
N CYS A 84 -4.88 19.61 5.11
CA CYS A 84 -4.56 19.32 3.72
C CYS A 84 -5.79 19.48 2.81
N GLN A 85 -5.56 19.91 1.57
CA GLN A 85 -6.60 20.13 0.56
C GLN A 85 -7.47 18.89 0.35
N SER A 86 -6.84 17.71 0.33
CA SER A 86 -7.53 16.43 0.25
C SER A 86 -6.78 15.35 1.03
N THR A 87 -7.53 14.34 1.46
CA THR A 87 -6.98 13.16 2.11
C THR A 87 -7.45 11.92 1.36
N GLU A 88 -6.52 11.10 0.92
CA GLU A 88 -6.81 9.76 0.44
C GLU A 88 -6.39 8.73 1.47
N VAL A 89 -7.32 7.87 1.86
CA VAL A 89 -7.09 6.80 2.81
C VAL A 89 -6.94 5.49 2.05
N LEU A 90 -5.72 4.96 2.01
CA LEU A 90 -5.42 3.63 1.49
C LEU A 90 -5.71 2.60 2.58
N VAL A 91 -6.61 1.67 2.30
CA VAL A 91 -6.93 0.59 3.23
C VAL A 91 -6.30 -0.72 2.75
N ASN A 92 -5.64 -1.42 3.68
CA ASN A 92 -4.97 -2.69 3.40
C ASN A 92 -5.49 -3.79 4.34
N PHE A 93 -6.79 -4.07 4.24
CA PHE A 93 -7.46 -5.11 5.00
C PHE A 93 -7.72 -6.35 4.15
N ASN A 94 -7.84 -7.52 4.80
CA ASN A 94 -7.95 -8.82 4.12
C ASN A 94 -9.36 -9.15 3.58
N LYS A 95 -10.33 -8.21 3.69
CA LYS A 95 -11.69 -8.41 3.20
C LYS A 95 -11.87 -7.77 1.84
N PHE A 96 -11.43 -8.45 0.81
CA PHE A 96 -11.53 -7.97 -0.57
C PHE A 96 -11.79 -9.13 -1.54
N SER A 97 -12.19 -8.77 -2.77
CA SER A 97 -12.31 -9.67 -3.91
C SER A 97 -12.08 -8.92 -5.20
N LEU A 98 -11.24 -9.45 -6.08
CA LEU A 98 -11.06 -8.93 -7.43
C LEU A 98 -12.03 -9.68 -8.36
N VAL A 99 -12.84 -8.93 -9.09
CA VAL A 99 -13.90 -9.47 -9.95
C VAL A 99 -13.76 -8.91 -11.35
N PRO A 100 -13.84 -9.71 -12.41
CA PRO A 100 -13.94 -9.20 -13.78
C PRO A 100 -15.10 -8.18 -13.91
N GLU A 101 -14.86 -7.06 -14.56
CA GLU A 101 -15.83 -5.95 -14.64
C GLU A 101 -17.18 -6.40 -15.19
N HIS A 102 -17.19 -7.26 -16.21
CA HIS A 102 -18.41 -7.78 -16.85
C HIS A 102 -19.24 -8.69 -15.93
N LEU A 103 -18.67 -9.18 -14.82
CA LEU A 103 -19.39 -9.99 -13.81
C LEU A 103 -19.86 -9.15 -12.62
N TYR A 104 -19.45 -7.88 -12.55
CA TYR A 104 -19.84 -6.98 -11.48
C TYR A 104 -21.15 -6.25 -11.83
N SER A 105 -22.09 -6.22 -10.92
CA SER A 105 -23.28 -5.39 -10.98
C SER A 105 -23.33 -4.43 -9.78
N LYS A 106 -23.82 -3.23 -10.00
CA LYS A 106 -23.94 -2.22 -8.93
C LYS A 106 -24.79 -2.79 -7.78
N GLY A 107 -24.25 -2.79 -6.57
CA GLY A 107 -24.89 -3.33 -5.37
C GLY A 107 -24.56 -4.79 -5.06
N SER A 108 -23.90 -5.53 -5.96
CA SER A 108 -23.53 -6.94 -5.74
C SER A 108 -22.34 -7.13 -4.77
N GLY A 109 -21.64 -6.05 -4.39
CA GLY A 109 -20.40 -6.13 -3.62
C GLY A 109 -20.51 -6.91 -2.32
N LYS A 110 -21.61 -6.75 -1.57
CA LYS A 110 -21.83 -7.51 -0.33
C LYS A 110 -21.97 -9.02 -0.59
N SER A 111 -22.69 -9.39 -1.62
CA SER A 111 -22.86 -10.80 -2.02
C SER A 111 -21.54 -11.39 -2.48
N ILE A 112 -20.75 -10.66 -3.29
CA ILE A 112 -19.44 -11.07 -3.74
C ILE A 112 -18.52 -11.35 -2.55
N LEU A 113 -18.39 -10.41 -1.62
CA LEU A 113 -17.53 -10.58 -0.44
C LEU A 113 -17.99 -11.70 0.48
N ALA A 114 -19.29 -11.96 0.58
CA ALA A 114 -19.83 -13.04 1.41
C ALA A 114 -19.37 -14.44 0.97
N TYR A 115 -18.93 -14.62 -0.28
CA TYR A 115 -18.32 -15.87 -0.77
C TYR A 115 -16.84 -16.02 -0.37
N THR A 116 -16.14 -14.91 -0.17
CA THR A 116 -14.68 -14.92 0.03
C THR A 116 -14.26 -14.64 1.47
N CYS A 117 -15.10 -13.90 2.24
CA CYS A 117 -14.76 -13.51 3.60
C CYS A 117 -15.99 -13.38 4.50
N ARG A 118 -15.76 -13.48 5.82
CA ARG A 118 -16.78 -13.22 6.83
C ARG A 118 -16.90 -11.71 7.06
N LEU A 119 -18.04 -11.14 6.69
CA LEU A 119 -18.38 -9.76 6.95
C LEU A 119 -18.84 -9.56 8.41
N ALA A 120 -18.38 -8.49 9.04
CA ALA A 120 -18.88 -8.07 10.34
C ALA A 120 -20.12 -7.18 10.19
N LYS A 121 -20.93 -7.11 11.25
CA LYS A 121 -22.05 -6.15 11.31
C LYS A 121 -21.45 -4.73 11.33
N GLY A 122 -21.78 -3.93 10.31
CA GLY A 122 -21.25 -2.57 10.17
C GLY A 122 -20.03 -2.45 9.22
N ASP A 123 -19.60 -3.52 8.58
CA ASP A 123 -18.65 -3.39 7.47
C ASP A 123 -19.32 -2.64 6.31
N HIS A 124 -18.70 -1.56 5.85
CA HIS A 124 -19.10 -0.82 4.67
C HIS A 124 -18.39 -1.35 3.44
N ILE A 125 -19.15 -1.54 2.36
CA ILE A 125 -18.62 -2.11 1.11
C ILE A 125 -18.26 -0.96 0.18
N TYR A 126 -17.03 -0.99 -0.29
CA TYR A 126 -16.46 -0.09 -1.28
C TYR A 126 -16.07 -0.86 -2.53
N THR A 127 -15.91 -0.15 -3.62
CA THR A 127 -15.52 -0.75 -4.90
C THR A 127 -14.61 0.22 -5.63
N ASP A 128 -13.45 -0.27 -6.01
CA ASP A 128 -12.50 0.45 -6.85
C ASP A 128 -12.53 -0.13 -8.27
N HIS A 129 -12.49 0.74 -9.26
CA HIS A 129 -12.44 0.34 -10.66
C HIS A 129 -10.98 0.27 -11.13
N TRP A 130 -10.62 -0.83 -11.80
CA TRP A 130 -9.33 -1.04 -12.46
C TRP A 130 -9.51 -1.04 -13.98
N PRO A 131 -9.61 0.13 -14.62
CA PRO A 131 -10.03 0.22 -16.02
C PRO A 131 -9.07 -0.49 -17.00
N ASN A 132 -7.75 -0.41 -16.73
CA ASN A 132 -6.76 -1.08 -17.57
C ASN A 132 -6.82 -2.60 -17.45
N SER A 133 -7.24 -3.12 -16.31
CA SER A 133 -7.33 -4.54 -16.00
C SER A 133 -8.74 -5.10 -16.20
N GLU A 134 -9.70 -4.26 -16.60
CA GLU A 134 -11.12 -4.63 -16.81
C GLU A 134 -11.69 -5.36 -15.58
N ALA A 135 -11.38 -4.84 -14.39
CA ALA A 135 -11.72 -5.47 -13.12
C ALA A 135 -12.28 -4.48 -12.11
N MET A 136 -13.03 -5.01 -11.17
CA MET A 136 -13.55 -4.30 -10.01
C MET A 136 -12.96 -4.92 -8.74
N LEU A 137 -12.32 -4.12 -7.92
CA LEU A 137 -11.87 -4.55 -6.60
C LEU A 137 -12.95 -4.18 -5.58
N VAL A 138 -13.61 -5.17 -5.03
CA VAL A 138 -14.62 -5.00 -3.99
C VAL A 138 -13.97 -5.24 -2.64
N TYR A 139 -14.17 -4.35 -1.67
CA TYR A 139 -13.57 -4.50 -0.34
C TYR A 139 -14.47 -3.97 0.77
N ALA A 140 -14.20 -4.41 1.99
CA ALA A 140 -14.94 -4.01 3.17
C ALA A 140 -14.08 -3.15 4.09
N LEU A 141 -14.63 -2.01 4.51
CA LEU A 141 -14.01 -1.09 5.46
C LEU A 141 -14.81 -1.12 6.77
N PRO A 142 -14.17 -1.34 7.94
CA PRO A 142 -14.85 -1.27 9.23
C PRO A 142 -15.47 0.11 9.47
N LEU A 143 -16.70 0.12 9.99
CA LEU A 143 -17.47 1.35 10.23
C LEU A 143 -16.70 2.37 11.09
N ASN A 144 -16.10 1.90 12.17
CA ASN A 144 -15.36 2.78 13.09
C ASN A 144 -14.16 3.47 12.42
N VAL A 145 -13.48 2.79 11.50
CA VAL A 145 -12.37 3.38 10.72
C VAL A 145 -12.92 4.44 9.76
N MET A 146 -14.00 4.11 9.04
CA MET A 146 -14.64 5.05 8.11
C MET A 146 -15.13 6.31 8.83
N GLU A 147 -15.84 6.16 9.94
CA GLU A 147 -16.39 7.29 10.72
C GLU A 147 -15.28 8.15 11.30
N TRP A 148 -14.23 7.52 11.83
CA TRP A 148 -13.07 8.24 12.33
C TRP A 148 -12.39 9.05 11.23
N CYS A 149 -12.12 8.48 10.06
CA CYS A 149 -11.52 9.21 8.94
C CYS A 149 -12.38 10.41 8.51
N LYS A 150 -13.70 10.20 8.36
CA LYS A 150 -14.65 11.27 7.97
C LYS A 150 -14.75 12.38 9.01
N LYS A 151 -14.53 12.08 10.28
CA LYS A 151 -14.49 13.06 11.37
C LYS A 151 -13.16 13.80 11.43
N SER A 152 -12.06 13.11 11.16
CA SER A 152 -10.71 13.66 11.31
C SER A 152 -10.25 14.51 10.13
N PHE A 153 -10.80 14.30 8.93
CA PHE A 153 -10.38 14.99 7.71
C PHE A 153 -11.57 15.63 7.00
N SER A 154 -11.40 16.87 6.53
CA SER A 154 -12.46 17.65 5.87
C SER A 154 -12.87 17.06 4.52
N THR A 155 -11.91 16.58 3.73
CA THR A 155 -12.14 15.95 2.43
C THR A 155 -11.43 14.60 2.42
N VAL A 156 -12.20 13.50 2.45
CA VAL A 156 -11.65 12.14 2.51
C VAL A 156 -12.23 11.24 1.43
N SER A 157 -11.34 10.56 0.73
CA SER A 157 -11.64 9.45 -0.18
C SER A 157 -11.02 8.16 0.35
N PHE A 158 -11.60 7.01 -0.05
CA PHE A 158 -11.09 5.70 0.32
C PHE A 158 -10.72 4.92 -0.93
N ARG A 159 -9.58 4.25 -0.88
CA ARG A 159 -9.10 3.34 -1.91
C ARG A 159 -8.44 2.13 -1.27
N HIS A 160 -8.56 0.97 -1.87
CA HIS A 160 -7.79 -0.19 -1.41
C HIS A 160 -6.33 -0.05 -1.87
N GLN A 161 -5.37 -0.47 -1.02
CA GLN A 161 -3.94 -0.42 -1.36
C GLN A 161 -3.63 -1.12 -2.69
N ALA A 162 -4.30 -2.24 -2.97
CA ALA A 162 -4.12 -2.95 -4.24
C ALA A 162 -4.44 -2.10 -5.47
N THR A 163 -5.41 -1.20 -5.36
CA THR A 163 -5.75 -0.25 -6.42
C THR A 163 -4.64 0.78 -6.59
N ALA A 164 -4.08 1.30 -5.50
CA ALA A 164 -2.93 2.21 -5.59
C ALA A 164 -1.73 1.52 -6.27
N VAL A 165 -1.47 0.25 -5.97
CA VAL A 165 -0.42 -0.52 -6.63
C VAL A 165 -0.74 -0.78 -8.11
N GLU A 166 -2.01 -1.00 -8.48
CA GLU A 166 -2.42 -1.10 -9.88
C GLU A 166 -2.13 0.21 -10.63
N TYR A 167 -2.45 1.37 -10.06
CA TYR A 167 -2.09 2.67 -10.62
C TYR A 167 -0.58 2.90 -10.66
N LEU A 168 0.14 2.55 -9.60
CA LEU A 168 1.60 2.58 -9.59
C LEU A 168 2.19 1.74 -10.74
N TYR A 169 1.63 0.55 -11.01
CA TYR A 169 2.04 -0.29 -12.12
C TYR A 169 1.91 0.41 -13.47
N GLN A 170 0.91 1.30 -13.65
CA GLN A 170 0.72 2.06 -14.88
C GLN A 170 1.86 3.07 -15.17
N LEU A 171 2.65 3.43 -14.16
CA LEU A 171 3.79 4.35 -14.31
C LEU A 171 5.05 3.66 -14.88
N TYR A 172 5.03 2.33 -15.02
CA TYR A 172 6.16 1.56 -15.57
C TYR A 172 5.89 1.11 -17.00
N PRO A 173 6.95 0.85 -17.80
CA PRO A 173 6.82 0.29 -19.15
C PRO A 173 6.02 -1.03 -19.14
N LYS A 174 5.09 -1.18 -20.09
CA LYS A 174 4.09 -2.26 -20.16
C LYS A 174 4.45 -3.41 -21.08
N ASP A 175 5.64 -3.42 -21.59
CA ASP A 175 6.11 -4.34 -22.66
C ASP A 175 6.41 -5.76 -22.16
N LYS A 176 6.38 -5.98 -20.84
CA LYS A 176 6.77 -7.27 -20.26
C LYS A 176 5.72 -7.84 -19.31
N THR A 177 5.60 -9.16 -19.37
CA THR A 177 4.93 -9.95 -18.33
C THR A 177 5.89 -10.11 -17.15
N PHE A 178 5.45 -9.75 -15.95
CA PHE A 178 6.20 -9.95 -14.73
C PHE A 178 5.26 -10.15 -13.54
N ALA A 179 5.80 -10.64 -12.43
CA ALA A 179 5.11 -10.62 -11.16
C ALA A 179 5.59 -9.42 -10.32
N LEU A 180 4.69 -8.79 -9.58
CA LEU A 180 5.02 -7.78 -8.58
C LEU A 180 4.69 -8.34 -7.19
N LEU A 181 5.70 -8.41 -6.33
CA LEU A 181 5.57 -8.84 -4.95
C LEU A 181 5.82 -7.64 -4.04
N PHE A 182 4.77 -7.19 -3.38
CA PHE A 182 4.84 -6.14 -2.37
C PHE A 182 4.84 -6.77 -0.99
N VAL A 183 5.94 -6.63 -0.25
CA VAL A 183 6.19 -7.34 1.01
C VAL A 183 6.00 -6.40 2.19
N GLU A 184 5.25 -6.85 3.19
CA GLU A 184 5.09 -6.25 4.51
C GLU A 184 5.58 -7.24 5.58
N ASN A 185 5.64 -6.84 6.86
CA ASN A 185 6.20 -7.67 7.94
C ASN A 185 5.60 -9.08 8.05
N THR A 186 4.27 -9.21 7.89
CA THR A 186 3.54 -10.47 8.11
C THR A 186 2.64 -10.84 6.94
N SER A 187 2.65 -10.04 5.88
CA SER A 187 1.84 -10.27 4.69
C SER A 187 2.56 -9.82 3.43
N ALA A 188 2.13 -10.34 2.30
CA ALA A 188 2.60 -9.89 1.01
C ALA A 188 1.47 -9.89 -0.02
N ASP A 189 1.48 -8.89 -0.88
CA ASP A 189 0.57 -8.75 -2.01
C ASP A 189 1.29 -9.23 -3.28
N LEU A 190 0.71 -10.18 -3.99
CA LEU A 190 1.25 -10.67 -5.26
C LEU A 190 0.31 -10.28 -6.40
N TYR A 191 0.89 -9.65 -7.40
CA TYR A 191 0.21 -9.25 -8.64
C TYR A 191 0.85 -9.97 -9.80
N LEU A 192 0.04 -10.60 -10.65
CA LEU A 192 0.51 -11.16 -11.91
C LEU A 192 0.05 -10.28 -13.06
N THR A 193 0.99 -9.92 -13.92
CA THR A 193 0.74 -9.05 -15.07
C THR A 193 0.92 -9.81 -16.37
N ARG A 194 0.12 -9.47 -17.37
CA ARG A 194 0.23 -9.97 -18.74
C ARG A 194 -0.26 -8.90 -19.70
N ASN A 195 0.51 -8.65 -20.76
CA ASN A 195 0.16 -7.66 -21.79
C ASN A 195 -0.17 -6.27 -21.22
N GLY A 196 0.57 -5.82 -20.22
CA GLY A 196 0.37 -4.51 -19.61
C GLY A 196 -0.82 -4.40 -18.64
N LYS A 197 -1.48 -5.50 -18.30
CA LYS A 197 -2.63 -5.55 -17.39
C LYS A 197 -2.34 -6.44 -16.20
N VAL A 198 -2.82 -6.06 -15.01
CA VAL A 198 -2.89 -6.96 -13.85
C VAL A 198 -4.11 -7.85 -14.05
N PHE A 199 -3.92 -9.15 -14.18
CA PHE A 199 -5.03 -10.10 -14.38
C PHE A 199 -5.28 -10.98 -13.16
N TRP A 200 -4.37 -10.98 -12.18
CA TRP A 200 -4.50 -11.73 -10.94
C TRP A 200 -3.86 -10.96 -9.79
N TYR A 201 -4.54 -10.94 -8.64
CA TYR A 201 -4.08 -10.32 -7.41
C TYR A 201 -4.55 -11.13 -6.22
N ASN A 202 -3.66 -11.35 -5.25
CA ASN A 202 -4.03 -11.85 -3.94
C ASN A 202 -3.04 -11.40 -2.87
N LYS A 203 -3.49 -11.45 -1.61
CA LYS A 203 -2.70 -11.16 -0.42
C LYS A 203 -2.50 -12.43 0.37
N PHE A 204 -1.28 -12.65 0.83
CA PHE A 204 -0.89 -13.80 1.64
C PHE A 204 -0.37 -13.33 2.99
N ASN A 205 -0.86 -13.97 4.07
CA ASN A 205 -0.20 -13.89 5.36
C ASN A 205 0.85 -14.99 5.44
N TYR A 206 2.03 -14.69 5.94
CA TYR A 206 3.13 -15.65 6.07
C TYR A 206 3.83 -15.49 7.42
N GLN A 207 4.49 -16.54 7.88
CA GLN A 207 5.27 -16.55 9.12
C GLN A 207 6.77 -16.63 8.82
N THR A 208 7.14 -17.31 7.73
CA THR A 208 8.52 -17.48 7.28
C THR A 208 8.67 -17.08 5.80
N GLU A 209 9.89 -16.75 5.38
CA GLU A 209 10.14 -16.45 3.97
C GLU A 209 9.94 -17.69 3.09
N GLU A 210 10.07 -18.88 3.66
CA GLU A 210 9.77 -20.16 3.01
C GLU A 210 8.27 -20.31 2.72
N ASP A 211 7.39 -19.88 3.65
CA ASP A 211 5.94 -19.84 3.41
C ASP A 211 5.62 -18.90 2.25
N LEU A 212 6.22 -17.71 2.25
CA LEU A 212 6.00 -16.74 1.18
C LEU A 212 6.50 -17.28 -0.17
N LEU A 213 7.69 -17.88 -0.21
CA LEU A 213 8.20 -18.54 -1.41
C LEU A 213 7.22 -19.60 -1.92
N TYR A 214 6.69 -20.44 -1.02
CA TYR A 214 5.71 -21.46 -1.39
C TYR A 214 4.47 -20.84 -2.04
N TYR A 215 3.88 -19.80 -1.44
CA TYR A 215 2.72 -19.12 -2.01
C TYR A 215 3.02 -18.51 -3.37
N VAL A 216 4.18 -17.89 -3.53
CA VAL A 216 4.59 -17.32 -4.82
C VAL A 216 4.69 -18.40 -5.88
N LEU A 217 5.47 -19.47 -5.64
CA LEU A 217 5.67 -20.55 -6.60
C LEU A 217 4.37 -21.29 -6.94
N TYR A 218 3.55 -21.60 -5.92
CA TYR A 218 2.25 -22.21 -6.11
C TYR A 218 1.33 -21.36 -6.98
N THR A 219 1.30 -20.04 -6.73
CA THR A 219 0.49 -19.10 -7.52
C THR A 219 0.96 -19.04 -8.98
N LEU A 220 2.28 -19.00 -9.20
CA LEU A 220 2.84 -19.00 -10.56
C LEU A 220 2.45 -20.26 -11.31
N GLU A 221 2.57 -21.44 -10.67
CA GLU A 221 2.20 -22.72 -11.25
C GLU A 221 0.70 -22.77 -11.60
N GLN A 222 -0.18 -22.38 -10.68
CA GLN A 222 -1.63 -22.36 -10.93
C GLN A 222 -2.03 -21.43 -12.09
N ASN A 223 -1.26 -20.37 -12.32
CA ASN A 223 -1.48 -19.43 -13.43
C ASN A 223 -0.64 -19.77 -14.68
N ARG A 224 -0.01 -20.96 -14.71
CA ARG A 224 0.78 -21.50 -15.84
C ARG A 224 1.98 -20.64 -16.22
N PHE A 225 2.65 -20.06 -15.23
CA PHE A 225 3.95 -19.42 -15.41
C PHE A 225 5.09 -20.37 -15.09
N LEU A 226 6.10 -20.35 -15.94
CA LEU A 226 7.39 -20.97 -15.63
C LEU A 226 8.20 -20.00 -14.78
N ALA A 227 8.34 -20.30 -13.49
CA ALA A 227 9.05 -19.43 -12.56
C ALA A 227 10.47 -19.10 -13.01
N THR A 228 11.16 -20.03 -13.65
CA THR A 228 12.53 -19.88 -14.17
C THR A 228 12.64 -18.92 -15.36
N GLU A 229 11.54 -18.58 -16.03
CA GLU A 229 11.50 -17.66 -17.17
C GLU A 229 10.88 -16.30 -16.79
N LEU A 230 10.33 -16.19 -15.57
CA LEU A 230 9.63 -15.00 -15.11
C LEU A 230 10.58 -13.99 -14.46
N GLU A 231 10.31 -12.72 -14.66
CA GLU A 231 10.84 -11.63 -13.82
C GLU A 231 9.87 -11.37 -12.66
N ILE A 232 10.35 -11.35 -11.43
CA ILE A 232 9.62 -10.83 -10.28
C ILE A 232 10.23 -9.51 -9.82
N LYS A 233 9.40 -8.48 -9.68
CA LYS A 233 9.77 -7.20 -9.08
C LYS A 233 9.32 -7.20 -7.64
N VAL A 234 10.21 -6.86 -6.73
CA VAL A 234 9.96 -6.87 -5.29
C VAL A 234 9.98 -5.44 -4.78
N ALA A 235 8.99 -5.10 -3.97
CA ALA A 235 8.83 -3.81 -3.31
C ALA A 235 8.42 -4.00 -1.85
N GLY A 236 8.44 -2.92 -1.07
CA GLY A 236 8.04 -2.95 0.34
C GLY A 236 9.20 -3.21 1.28
N GLN A 237 8.93 -3.83 2.41
CA GLN A 237 9.88 -3.98 3.53
C GLN A 237 10.85 -5.16 3.32
N VAL A 238 11.64 -5.09 2.25
CA VAL A 238 12.67 -6.10 1.94
C VAL A 238 13.95 -5.42 1.47
N LEU A 239 15.04 -5.68 2.16
CA LEU A 239 16.35 -5.20 1.74
C LEU A 239 16.97 -6.16 0.71
N LYS A 240 17.55 -5.58 -0.36
CA LYS A 240 18.29 -6.36 -1.36
C LYS A 240 19.45 -7.10 -0.69
N GLY A 241 19.47 -8.41 -0.86
CA GLY A 241 20.48 -9.29 -0.24
C GLY A 241 20.01 -10.03 1.00
N GLU A 242 18.81 -9.74 1.51
CA GLU A 242 18.16 -10.48 2.56
C GLU A 242 17.80 -11.91 2.13
N LYS A 243 17.39 -12.73 3.12
CA LYS A 243 17.08 -14.14 2.92
C LYS A 243 16.03 -14.36 1.82
N LEU A 244 14.97 -13.53 1.80
CA LEU A 244 13.90 -13.63 0.79
C LEU A 244 14.42 -13.45 -0.64
N TYR A 245 15.28 -12.44 -0.90
CA TYR A 245 15.85 -12.24 -2.24
C TYR A 245 16.69 -13.44 -2.70
N LYS A 246 17.48 -14.01 -1.78
CA LYS A 246 18.30 -15.20 -2.05
C LYS A 246 17.42 -16.42 -2.31
N LEU A 247 16.33 -16.56 -1.55
CA LEU A 247 15.36 -17.63 -1.69
C LEU A 247 14.64 -17.55 -3.05
N LEU A 248 14.06 -16.41 -3.37
CA LEU A 248 13.38 -16.18 -4.64
C LEU A 248 14.33 -16.43 -5.82
N GLY A 249 15.57 -15.94 -5.75
CA GLY A 249 16.56 -16.07 -6.82
C GLY A 249 17.04 -17.51 -7.11
N ARG A 250 16.71 -18.48 -6.24
CA ARG A 250 17.00 -19.92 -6.51
C ARG A 250 15.98 -20.55 -7.45
N TYR A 251 14.76 -20.01 -7.51
CA TYR A 251 13.63 -20.63 -8.21
C TYR A 251 13.06 -19.77 -9.32
N ILE A 252 13.29 -18.44 -9.27
CA ILE A 252 12.73 -17.46 -10.20
C ILE A 252 13.85 -16.94 -11.10
N GLY A 253 13.56 -16.84 -12.40
CA GLY A 253 14.55 -16.49 -13.42
C GLY A 253 15.20 -15.11 -13.22
N SER A 254 14.44 -14.12 -12.73
CA SER A 254 14.97 -12.78 -12.43
C SER A 254 14.24 -12.16 -11.26
N VAL A 255 14.99 -11.72 -10.24
CA VAL A 255 14.44 -11.00 -9.07
C VAL A 255 15.04 -9.60 -9.04
N LYS A 256 14.19 -8.58 -9.16
CA LYS A 256 14.59 -7.18 -9.20
C LYS A 256 13.83 -6.36 -8.18
N GLU A 257 14.47 -5.30 -7.67
CA GLU A 257 13.78 -4.29 -6.88
C GLU A 257 12.91 -3.42 -7.80
N LEU A 258 11.70 -3.05 -7.33
CA LEU A 258 10.87 -2.08 -8.02
C LEU A 258 11.45 -0.66 -7.79
N PRO A 259 11.91 0.05 -8.83
CA PRO A 259 12.45 1.39 -8.66
C PRO A 259 11.33 2.40 -8.38
N ILE A 260 11.65 3.54 -7.75
CA ILE A 260 10.73 4.68 -7.67
C ILE A 260 10.44 5.15 -9.11
N PRO A 261 9.16 5.37 -9.49
CA PRO A 261 8.82 5.81 -10.84
C PRO A 261 9.36 7.21 -11.11
N LEU A 262 9.66 7.48 -12.38
CA LEU A 262 10.12 8.78 -12.82
C LEU A 262 9.03 9.86 -12.66
N GLY A 263 9.44 11.09 -12.43
CA GLY A 263 8.56 12.26 -12.36
C GLY A 263 8.10 12.63 -10.94
N PHE A 264 8.60 11.92 -9.91
CA PHE A 264 8.40 12.32 -8.51
C PHE A 264 9.72 12.81 -7.90
N GLU A 265 9.65 13.96 -7.24
CA GLU A 265 10.76 14.53 -6.48
C GLU A 265 10.60 14.19 -4.99
N LEU A 266 11.65 13.73 -4.37
CA LEU A 266 11.68 13.53 -2.92
C LEU A 266 12.32 14.75 -2.26
N SER A 267 11.76 15.19 -1.13
CA SER A 267 12.49 16.11 -0.25
C SER A 267 13.85 15.51 0.11
N SER A 268 14.87 16.34 0.15
CA SER A 268 16.24 15.92 0.53
C SER A 268 16.33 15.32 1.94
N GLN A 269 15.31 15.53 2.76
CA GLN A 269 15.20 14.96 4.11
C GLN A 269 14.69 13.51 4.11
N ILE A 270 14.01 13.08 3.05
CA ILE A 270 13.41 11.74 2.97
C ILE A 270 14.43 10.76 2.37
N CYS A 271 14.71 9.69 3.12
CA CYS A 271 15.56 8.62 2.63
C CYS A 271 14.89 7.87 1.46
N PRO A 272 15.54 7.77 0.28
CA PRO A 272 14.97 7.04 -0.86
C PRO A 272 14.63 5.58 -0.55
N GLN A 273 15.38 4.92 0.32
CA GLN A 273 15.08 3.53 0.71
C GLN A 273 13.77 3.44 1.49
N GLU A 274 13.50 4.37 2.41
CA GLU A 274 12.23 4.39 3.14
C GLU A 274 11.04 4.68 2.21
N MET A 275 11.23 5.53 1.20
CA MET A 275 10.20 5.74 0.19
C MET A 275 9.96 4.49 -0.66
N LYS A 276 10.99 3.70 -0.99
CA LYS A 276 10.83 2.42 -1.68
C LYS A 276 10.06 1.40 -0.84
N ASN A 277 10.27 1.39 0.47
CA ASN A 277 9.53 0.54 1.40
C ASN A 277 8.02 0.89 1.43
N GLN A 278 7.67 2.11 1.03
CA GLN A 278 6.30 2.65 0.99
C GLN A 278 5.89 3.11 -0.42
N ILE A 279 6.44 2.48 -1.46
CA ILE A 279 6.25 2.88 -2.85
C ILE A 279 4.78 2.81 -3.30
N ASN A 280 3.95 1.98 -2.64
CA ASN A 280 2.50 1.90 -2.83
C ASN A 280 1.81 3.26 -2.64
N LEU A 281 2.33 4.14 -1.77
CA LEU A 281 1.77 5.47 -1.55
C LEU A 281 1.84 6.35 -2.79
N ILE A 282 2.86 6.15 -3.65
CA ILE A 282 3.00 6.89 -4.92
C ILE A 282 1.84 6.58 -5.88
N GLY A 283 1.30 5.37 -5.82
CA GLY A 283 0.14 5.00 -6.64
C GLY A 283 -1.16 5.71 -6.26
N ALA A 284 -1.18 6.44 -5.17
CA ALA A 284 -2.30 7.27 -4.73
C ALA A 284 -2.13 8.77 -5.07
N LEU A 285 -0.98 9.15 -5.61
CA LEU A 285 -0.68 10.47 -6.14
C LEU A 285 -1.11 10.54 -7.61
#